data_504c46e9f1f6c309949f421925899b97
#
_entry.id   504c46e9f1f6c309949f421925899b97
#
_cell.length_a   1.000
_cell.length_b   1.000
_cell.length_c   1.000
_cell.angle_alpha   90.00
_cell.angle_beta   90.00
_cell.angle_gamma   90.00
#
_symmetry.space_group_name_H-M   'P 1'
#
loop_
_entity.id
_entity.type
_entity.pdbx_description
1 polymer ?
#
loop_
_entity_poly.entity_id
_entity_poly.type
_entity_poly.pdbx_seq_one_letter_code
_entity_poly.pdbx_strand_id
1 'polypeptide(L)'
;MTQRLSSLWLSLLISIMGTAHANEHQNAERIDFSKPLPVLDSLKQVQEKQFTLPKFERFTTDGGIPVIFTQLDGLPMVDISVDFQAGSAFDRQVRTDALGVANMTANLLTKGAGELDEEAFLLAKDRLGIHLNAGATKDTLGISLRSLNQNKTLYDALSLLQKMLSQPKFDASTLEREKSELISSLKQHEQNPSYLAARAYQQALYQDHPYATLTTGDIQTVKTLSVNDIRNFRDKFLIAQNAVITITGNLSQAEAKNIANQIGASLPSGQKAPMLPSPTKATAKHIHVPHDSTQTSIIMGHLAPKVARTQADFLQKTHFSLANTALAGGSFNARLMDEIREKRGYTYGIYGRNVAMNVAGHYQISFSTNASQAKDAIKATRAVIDDAITNGILSDELNLVANQHTYQHPMSFASNASIHALATTMNIHGLPDIYANGEIDRIKQASLDDVNQALRQTIRPDDFIIVTVGQDKPDLSDVLKTNLNNQ
;
A
#
# COMPACT_ATOMS: atom_id res chain seq x y z
N MET A 1 -24.81 -48.53 35.21
CA MET A 1 -24.42 -49.78 34.52
C MET A 1 -24.54 -49.57 32.99
N THR A 2 -23.88 -48.55 32.42
CA THR A 2 -23.88 -48.19 30.98
C THR A 2 -22.65 -47.35 30.63
N GLN A 3 -21.46 -47.94 30.79
CA GLN A 3 -20.21 -47.29 30.33
C GLN A 3 -19.09 -48.31 30.10
N ARG A 4 -19.30 -49.33 29.30
CA ARG A 4 -18.22 -50.26 28.88
C ARG A 4 -18.48 -50.95 27.55
N LEU A 5 -19.04 -50.29 26.54
CA LEU A 5 -19.25 -50.91 25.22
C LEU A 5 -18.81 -50.03 24.01
N SER A 6 -18.09 -48.92 24.23
CA SER A 6 -17.66 -48.02 23.14
C SER A 6 -16.17 -48.05 22.79
N SER A 7 -15.35 -48.88 23.49
CA SER A 7 -13.89 -48.93 23.24
C SER A 7 -13.40 -50.11 22.39
N LEU A 8 -14.27 -51.04 22.02
CA LEU A 8 -13.93 -52.26 21.26
C LEU A 8 -14.17 -52.15 19.74
N TRP A 9 -14.90 -51.14 19.29
CA TRP A 9 -15.15 -50.92 17.83
C TRP A 9 -14.18 -49.98 17.16
N LEU A 10 -13.40 -49.20 17.92
CA LEU A 10 -12.43 -48.25 17.36
C LEU A 10 -11.07 -48.91 17.05
N SER A 11 -10.75 -50.03 17.70
CA SER A 11 -9.50 -50.76 17.47
C SER A 11 -9.56 -51.76 16.31
N LEU A 12 -10.75 -52.10 15.80
CA LEU A 12 -10.89 -53.01 14.67
C LEU A 12 -10.91 -52.31 13.31
N LEU A 13 -11.18 -50.98 13.25
CA LEU A 13 -11.16 -50.19 12.02
C LEU A 13 -9.77 -49.69 11.67
N ILE A 14 -8.82 -49.63 12.60
CA ILE A 14 -7.43 -49.22 12.36
C ILE A 14 -6.58 -50.39 11.82
N SER A 15 -6.97 -51.61 12.04
CA SER A 15 -6.21 -52.80 11.56
C SER A 15 -6.53 -53.21 10.11
N ILE A 16 -7.60 -52.67 9.49
CA ILE A 16 -7.97 -53.05 8.12
C ILE A 16 -7.44 -52.02 7.09
N MET A 17 -7.07 -50.81 7.54
CA MET A 17 -6.47 -49.80 6.64
C MET A 17 -4.92 -49.91 6.51
N GLY A 18 -4.28 -50.79 7.23
CA GLY A 18 -2.79 -50.91 7.29
C GLY A 18 -2.15 -51.84 6.26
N THR A 19 -2.90 -52.58 5.44
CA THR A 19 -2.32 -53.59 4.54
C THR A 19 -2.57 -53.35 3.04
N ALA A 20 -3.26 -52.26 2.65
CA ALA A 20 -3.56 -52.01 1.23
C ALA A 20 -2.65 -50.97 0.56
N HIS A 21 -1.68 -50.34 1.28
CA HIS A 21 -0.87 -49.25 0.72
C HIS A 21 0.65 -49.50 0.73
N ALA A 22 1.11 -50.73 0.95
CA ALA A 22 2.53 -51.02 1.06
C ALA A 22 3.22 -51.50 -0.27
N ASN A 23 2.49 -51.61 -1.37
CA ASN A 23 3.05 -52.18 -2.62
C ASN A 23 3.06 -51.28 -3.85
N GLU A 24 2.73 -49.99 -3.76
CA GLU A 24 2.79 -49.07 -4.92
C GLU A 24 3.91 -48.03 -4.87
N HIS A 25 4.81 -48.03 -3.91
CA HIS A 25 5.89 -47.04 -3.80
C HIS A 25 7.30 -47.57 -4.20
N GLN A 26 7.40 -48.59 -5.05
CA GLN A 26 8.75 -49.07 -5.44
C GLN A 26 9.27 -48.51 -6.76
N ASN A 27 8.61 -47.57 -7.45
CA ASN A 27 9.16 -46.97 -8.68
C ASN A 27 8.88 -45.44 -8.78
N ALA A 28 8.82 -44.71 -7.68
CA ALA A 28 8.97 -43.27 -7.80
C ALA A 28 10.45 -42.96 -8.08
N GLU A 29 10.81 -42.73 -9.35
CA GLU A 29 12.09 -42.14 -9.71
C GLU A 29 12.34 -40.91 -8.81
N ARG A 30 13.42 -40.92 -8.05
CA ARG A 30 13.84 -39.77 -7.27
C ARG A 30 14.04 -38.62 -8.24
N ILE A 31 13.25 -37.56 -8.12
CA ILE A 31 13.43 -36.36 -8.91
C ILE A 31 14.81 -35.79 -8.60
N ASP A 32 15.66 -35.77 -9.60
CA ASP A 32 16.98 -35.16 -9.54
C ASP A 32 16.82 -33.63 -9.70
N PHE A 33 16.78 -32.94 -8.60
CA PHE A 33 16.62 -31.46 -8.56
C PHE A 33 17.86 -30.73 -9.11
N SER A 34 18.95 -31.41 -9.46
CA SER A 34 20.08 -30.80 -10.17
C SER A 34 19.80 -30.59 -11.67
N LYS A 35 18.76 -31.22 -12.20
CA LYS A 35 18.34 -31.08 -13.59
C LYS A 35 17.09 -30.19 -13.68
N PRO A 36 16.96 -29.34 -14.72
CA PRO A 36 15.75 -28.62 -14.98
C PRO A 36 14.57 -29.60 -15.03
N LEU A 37 13.50 -29.32 -14.27
CA LEU A 37 12.30 -30.12 -14.35
C LEU A 37 11.74 -30.06 -15.78
N PRO A 38 11.32 -31.22 -16.36
CA PRO A 38 10.73 -31.20 -17.69
C PRO A 38 9.47 -30.30 -17.68
N VAL A 39 9.42 -29.39 -18.62
CA VAL A 39 8.23 -28.56 -18.81
C VAL A 39 7.08 -29.47 -19.21
N LEU A 40 5.99 -29.44 -18.46
CA LEU A 40 4.77 -30.19 -18.78
C LEU A 40 4.33 -29.89 -20.23
N ASP A 41 4.01 -30.93 -20.99
CA ASP A 41 3.61 -30.77 -22.41
C ASP A 41 2.41 -29.83 -22.57
N SER A 42 1.53 -29.77 -21.59
CA SER A 42 0.42 -28.79 -21.53
C SER A 42 0.90 -27.34 -21.51
N LEU A 43 2.08 -27.06 -20.92
CA LEU A 43 2.66 -25.71 -20.89
C LEU A 43 3.35 -25.34 -22.21
N LYS A 44 3.79 -26.34 -23.01
CA LYS A 44 4.36 -26.10 -24.34
C LYS A 44 3.29 -25.66 -25.36
N GLN A 45 2.01 -25.89 -25.06
CA GLN A 45 0.86 -25.56 -25.93
C GLN A 45 0.11 -24.31 -25.49
N VAL A 46 0.57 -23.62 -24.42
CA VAL A 46 -0.04 -22.36 -23.99
C VAL A 46 0.23 -21.31 -25.05
N GLN A 47 -0.78 -21.03 -25.86
CA GLN A 47 -0.77 -19.85 -26.74
C GLN A 47 -0.73 -18.62 -25.84
N GLU A 48 0.21 -17.71 -26.09
CA GLU A 48 0.17 -16.37 -25.49
C GLU A 48 -1.18 -15.74 -25.85
N LYS A 49 -2.14 -15.74 -24.91
CA LYS A 49 -3.35 -14.96 -25.06
C LYS A 49 -2.91 -13.50 -25.07
N GLN A 50 -3.20 -12.82 -26.19
CA GLN A 50 -3.08 -11.37 -26.24
C GLN A 50 -4.02 -10.80 -25.18
N PHE A 51 -3.43 -10.19 -24.17
CA PHE A 51 -4.19 -9.51 -23.13
C PHE A 51 -4.58 -8.13 -23.65
N THR A 52 -5.89 -7.89 -23.77
CA THR A 52 -6.41 -6.57 -24.13
C THR A 52 -6.57 -5.73 -22.89
N LEU A 53 -5.85 -4.63 -22.85
CA LEU A 53 -5.94 -3.67 -21.76
C LEU A 53 -7.30 -2.97 -21.77
N PRO A 54 -7.90 -2.71 -20.60
CA PRO A 54 -9.15 -1.96 -20.54
C PRO A 54 -8.91 -0.51 -21.01
N LYS A 55 -9.93 0.07 -21.65
CA LYS A 55 -9.90 1.48 -22.07
C LYS A 55 -10.27 2.38 -20.91
N PHE A 56 -9.42 3.36 -20.62
CA PHE A 56 -9.68 4.40 -19.61
C PHE A 56 -10.27 5.64 -20.28
N GLU A 57 -11.59 5.81 -20.18
CA GLU A 57 -12.28 6.97 -20.76
C GLU A 57 -12.22 8.14 -19.78
N ARG A 58 -11.86 9.33 -20.28
CA ARG A 58 -11.70 10.54 -19.49
C ARG A 58 -12.70 11.59 -19.89
N PHE A 59 -13.35 12.18 -18.90
CA PHE A 59 -14.24 13.33 -19.07
C PHE A 59 -14.29 14.14 -17.77
N THR A 60 -15.05 15.22 -17.77
CA THR A 60 -15.35 15.99 -16.55
C THR A 60 -16.84 15.97 -16.30
N THR A 61 -17.23 16.10 -15.03
CA THR A 61 -18.61 16.45 -14.66
C THR A 61 -18.96 17.84 -15.15
N ASP A 62 -20.25 18.18 -15.16
CA ASP A 62 -20.71 19.54 -15.46
C ASP A 62 -20.11 20.60 -14.50
N GLY A 63 -19.77 20.20 -13.27
CA GLY A 63 -19.05 21.00 -12.29
C GLY A 63 -17.52 21.00 -12.43
N GLY A 64 -16.96 20.37 -13.51
CA GLY A 64 -15.52 20.36 -13.80
C GLY A 64 -14.69 19.36 -13.02
N ILE A 65 -15.29 18.40 -12.30
CA ILE A 65 -14.56 17.34 -11.58
C ILE A 65 -14.02 16.31 -12.59
N PRO A 66 -12.71 16.00 -12.58
CA PRO A 66 -12.13 14.97 -13.45
C PRO A 66 -12.71 13.58 -13.16
N VAL A 67 -13.01 12.84 -14.23
CA VAL A 67 -13.55 11.49 -14.16
C VAL A 67 -12.73 10.55 -15.03
N ILE A 68 -12.40 9.37 -14.49
CA ILE A 68 -11.96 8.22 -15.28
C ILE A 68 -13.06 7.15 -15.20
N PHE A 69 -13.51 6.69 -16.37
CA PHE A 69 -14.46 5.61 -16.49
C PHE A 69 -13.83 4.42 -17.23
N THR A 70 -14.09 3.21 -16.73
CA THR A 70 -13.68 1.96 -17.38
C THR A 70 -14.87 1.01 -17.47
N GLN A 71 -15.35 0.79 -18.67
CA GLN A 71 -16.43 -0.17 -18.91
C GLN A 71 -15.92 -1.60 -18.78
N LEU A 72 -16.61 -2.43 -18.00
CA LEU A 72 -16.33 -3.85 -17.82
C LEU A 72 -17.64 -4.65 -17.83
N ASP A 73 -17.81 -5.49 -18.84
CA ASP A 73 -19.07 -6.21 -19.07
C ASP A 73 -19.15 -7.60 -18.39
N GLY A 74 -18.05 -8.06 -17.76
CA GLY A 74 -17.95 -9.43 -17.26
C GLY A 74 -18.81 -9.75 -16.03
N LEU A 75 -19.03 -8.76 -15.16
CA LEU A 75 -19.83 -8.91 -13.93
C LEU A 75 -20.80 -7.72 -13.80
N PRO A 76 -22.04 -7.93 -13.32
CA PRO A 76 -23.00 -6.85 -13.10
C PRO A 76 -22.65 -6.06 -11.82
N MET A 77 -21.45 -5.50 -11.77
CA MET A 77 -20.92 -4.77 -10.63
C MET A 77 -20.41 -3.39 -11.05
N VAL A 78 -20.50 -2.45 -10.14
CA VAL A 78 -19.98 -1.10 -10.29
C VAL A 78 -19.13 -0.75 -9.07
N ASP A 79 -17.92 -0.27 -9.33
CA ASP A 79 -17.02 0.33 -8.35
C ASP A 79 -16.94 1.84 -8.61
N ILE A 80 -17.11 2.64 -7.57
CA ILE A 80 -17.02 4.11 -7.61
C ILE A 80 -16.08 4.55 -6.51
N SER A 81 -15.13 5.42 -6.85
CA SER A 81 -14.32 6.15 -5.88
C SER A 81 -14.50 7.65 -6.04
N VAL A 82 -14.61 8.35 -4.91
CA VAL A 82 -14.55 9.81 -4.83
C VAL A 82 -13.36 10.14 -3.94
N ASP A 83 -12.28 10.63 -4.55
CA ASP A 83 -11.03 10.89 -3.86
C ASP A 83 -10.77 12.39 -3.83
N PHE A 84 -10.51 12.89 -2.63
CA PHE A 84 -10.17 14.29 -2.40
C PHE A 84 -8.66 14.43 -2.22
N GLN A 85 -8.04 15.36 -2.93
CA GLN A 85 -6.60 15.65 -2.82
C GLN A 85 -6.30 16.44 -1.54
N ALA A 86 -6.70 15.90 -0.40
CA ALA A 86 -6.51 16.45 0.93
C ALA A 86 -6.55 15.34 1.98
N GLY A 87 -5.39 14.80 2.32
CA GLY A 87 -5.23 13.77 3.37
C GLY A 87 -4.71 14.36 4.68
N SER A 88 -4.11 13.51 5.52
CA SER A 88 -3.61 13.92 6.86
C SER A 88 -2.46 14.94 6.81
N ALA A 89 -1.80 15.13 5.66
CA ALA A 89 -0.83 16.20 5.50
C ALA A 89 -1.45 17.60 5.61
N PHE A 90 -2.78 17.70 5.54
CA PHE A 90 -3.53 18.96 5.68
C PHE A 90 -4.13 19.15 7.08
N ASP A 91 -3.96 18.23 8.00
CA ASP A 91 -4.52 18.29 9.35
C ASP A 91 -4.20 19.62 10.06
N ARG A 92 -2.94 20.06 10.00
CA ARG A 92 -2.50 21.34 10.61
C ARG A 92 -3.15 22.59 10.01
N GLN A 93 -3.80 22.48 8.86
CA GLN A 93 -4.54 23.60 8.26
C GLN A 93 -5.94 23.78 8.86
N VAL A 94 -6.44 22.80 9.60
CA VAL A 94 -7.65 22.96 10.43
C VAL A 94 -7.28 23.63 11.75
N ARG A 95 -6.32 23.05 12.46
CA ARG A 95 -5.74 23.55 13.71
C ARG A 95 -4.36 22.89 13.89
N THR A 96 -3.38 23.64 14.39
CA THR A 96 -1.97 23.22 14.44
C THR A 96 -1.75 21.85 15.09
N ASP A 97 -2.56 21.50 16.08
CA ASP A 97 -2.51 20.27 16.87
C ASP A 97 -3.67 19.29 16.57
N ALA A 98 -4.46 19.51 15.51
CA ALA A 98 -5.54 18.61 15.12
C ALA A 98 -5.06 17.41 14.29
N LEU A 99 -3.89 16.84 14.64
CA LEU A 99 -3.35 15.69 13.91
C LEU A 99 -4.28 14.48 14.04
N GLY A 100 -4.55 13.82 12.92
CA GLY A 100 -5.49 12.71 12.80
C GLY A 100 -6.92 13.14 12.42
N VAL A 101 -7.17 14.44 12.23
CA VAL A 101 -8.52 14.92 11.88
C VAL A 101 -9.00 14.38 10.53
N ALA A 102 -8.14 14.25 9.52
CA ALA A 102 -8.51 13.65 8.24
C ALA A 102 -8.95 12.19 8.42
N ASN A 103 -8.18 11.40 9.19
CA ASN A 103 -8.51 10.01 9.47
C ASN A 103 -9.82 9.89 10.26
N MET A 104 -10.00 10.71 11.28
CA MET A 104 -11.22 10.71 12.10
C MET A 104 -12.43 11.16 11.28
N THR A 105 -12.27 12.15 10.38
CA THR A 105 -13.32 12.56 9.45
C THR A 105 -13.74 11.40 8.55
N ALA A 106 -12.77 10.68 7.95
CA ALA A 106 -13.06 9.51 7.13
C ALA A 106 -13.83 8.42 7.91
N ASN A 107 -13.43 8.13 9.14
CA ASN A 107 -14.15 7.16 9.99
C ASN A 107 -15.59 7.61 10.25
N LEU A 108 -15.79 8.86 10.64
CA LEU A 108 -17.11 9.38 10.99
C LEU A 108 -18.06 9.55 9.80
N LEU A 109 -17.54 9.69 8.57
CA LEU A 109 -18.37 9.69 7.36
C LEU A 109 -19.24 8.42 7.24
N THR A 110 -18.75 7.29 7.73
CA THR A 110 -19.46 6.00 7.67
C THR A 110 -20.42 5.75 8.85
N LYS A 111 -20.58 6.74 9.76
CA LYS A 111 -21.30 6.60 11.03
C LYS A 111 -22.65 7.32 11.07
N GLY A 112 -23.24 7.56 9.92
CA GLY A 112 -24.56 8.17 9.77
C GLY A 112 -24.57 9.36 8.83
N ALA A 113 -25.71 9.54 8.15
CA ALA A 113 -25.91 10.61 7.18
C ALA A 113 -27.40 10.96 7.01
N GLY A 114 -27.69 12.23 6.81
CA GLY A 114 -29.07 12.72 6.71
C GLY A 114 -29.89 12.37 7.95
N GLU A 115 -31.01 11.69 7.74
CA GLU A 115 -31.87 11.18 8.82
C GLU A 115 -31.34 9.90 9.47
N LEU A 116 -30.42 9.17 8.83
CA LEU A 116 -29.92 7.87 9.29
C LEU A 116 -28.85 8.09 10.38
N ASP A 117 -29.08 7.53 11.57
CA ASP A 117 -28.02 7.36 12.56
C ASP A 117 -27.07 6.22 12.17
N GLU A 118 -26.10 5.88 13.02
CA GLU A 118 -25.08 4.87 12.71
C GLU A 118 -25.70 3.48 12.47
N GLU A 119 -26.64 3.05 13.31
CA GLU A 119 -27.30 1.75 13.17
C GLU A 119 -28.13 1.69 11.89
N ALA A 120 -28.95 2.70 11.62
CA ALA A 120 -29.77 2.77 10.42
C ALA A 120 -28.93 2.87 9.15
N PHE A 121 -27.79 3.59 9.19
CA PHE A 121 -26.85 3.69 8.09
C PHE A 121 -26.18 2.35 7.79
N LEU A 122 -25.70 1.64 8.82
CA LEU A 122 -25.12 0.31 8.68
C LEU A 122 -26.14 -0.69 8.13
N LEU A 123 -27.37 -0.70 8.71
CA LEU A 123 -28.45 -1.56 8.23
C LEU A 123 -28.84 -1.29 6.78
N ALA A 124 -28.81 -0.02 6.33
CA ALA A 124 -29.06 0.34 4.93
C ALA A 124 -27.99 -0.24 4.01
N LYS A 125 -26.69 -0.16 4.38
CA LYS A 125 -25.59 -0.80 3.64
C LYS A 125 -25.76 -2.31 3.54
N ASP A 126 -26.08 -2.96 4.66
CA ASP A 126 -26.21 -4.42 4.73
C ASP A 126 -27.40 -4.92 3.90
N ARG A 127 -28.54 -4.24 3.97
CA ARG A 127 -29.73 -4.56 3.15
C ARG A 127 -29.49 -4.44 1.65
N LEU A 128 -28.65 -3.48 1.23
CA LEU A 128 -28.28 -3.28 -0.15
C LEU A 128 -27.16 -4.25 -0.60
N GLY A 129 -26.48 -4.91 0.34
CA GLY A 129 -25.34 -5.77 0.05
C GLY A 129 -24.15 -5.01 -0.57
N ILE A 130 -23.95 -3.75 -0.15
CA ILE A 130 -22.93 -2.86 -0.71
C ILE A 130 -21.72 -2.71 0.23
N HIS A 131 -20.59 -2.37 -0.35
CA HIS A 131 -19.43 -1.90 0.40
C HIS A 131 -19.29 -0.39 0.19
N LEU A 132 -19.55 0.38 1.24
CA LEU A 132 -19.37 1.83 1.27
C LEU A 132 -18.43 2.17 2.43
N ASN A 133 -17.22 2.62 2.09
CA ASN A 133 -16.13 2.88 3.04
C ASN A 133 -15.49 4.23 2.79
N ALA A 134 -14.79 4.76 3.79
CA ALA A 134 -13.94 5.93 3.67
C ALA A 134 -12.61 5.69 4.38
N GLY A 135 -11.55 6.34 3.90
CA GLY A 135 -10.21 6.25 4.48
C GLY A 135 -9.35 7.44 4.11
N ALA A 136 -8.35 7.73 4.94
CA ALA A 136 -7.39 8.79 4.68
C ALA A 136 -5.97 8.23 4.53
N THR A 137 -5.22 8.83 3.62
CA THR A 137 -3.77 8.66 3.46
C THR A 137 -3.06 9.96 3.83
N LYS A 138 -1.77 10.09 3.54
CA LYS A 138 -1.07 11.37 3.66
C LYS A 138 -1.64 12.42 2.71
N ASP A 139 -1.90 12.03 1.46
CA ASP A 139 -2.23 12.95 0.38
C ASP A 139 -3.71 13.03 0.06
N THR A 140 -4.50 12.02 0.40
CA THR A 140 -5.91 11.90 -0.01
C THR A 140 -6.82 11.44 1.11
N LEU A 141 -8.09 11.85 1.05
CA LEU A 141 -9.20 11.17 1.69
C LEU A 141 -10.07 10.60 0.58
N GLY A 142 -10.28 9.29 0.61
CA GLY A 142 -11.04 8.57 -0.41
C GLY A 142 -12.32 7.95 0.17
N ILE A 143 -13.36 7.93 -0.62
CA ILE A 143 -14.62 7.22 -0.37
C ILE A 143 -14.82 6.22 -1.49
N SER A 144 -15.10 4.97 -1.16
CA SER A 144 -15.31 3.89 -2.12
C SER A 144 -16.67 3.24 -1.96
N LEU A 145 -17.36 3.04 -3.06
CA LEU A 145 -18.62 2.31 -3.15
C LEU A 145 -18.47 1.16 -4.13
N ARG A 146 -18.84 -0.05 -3.71
CA ARG A 146 -19.06 -1.19 -4.59
C ARG A 146 -20.50 -1.64 -4.47
N SER A 147 -21.18 -1.80 -5.61
CA SER A 147 -22.57 -2.21 -5.71
C SER A 147 -22.80 -3.16 -6.88
N LEU A 148 -23.87 -3.94 -6.82
CA LEU A 148 -24.40 -4.61 -8.02
C LEU A 148 -25.02 -3.55 -8.93
N ASN A 149 -24.84 -3.73 -10.26
CA ASN A 149 -25.55 -2.97 -11.28
C ASN A 149 -26.96 -3.56 -11.50
N GLN A 150 -27.78 -3.47 -10.48
CA GLN A 150 -29.20 -3.78 -10.55
C GLN A 150 -29.95 -2.49 -10.24
N ASN A 151 -30.85 -2.09 -11.12
CA ASN A 151 -31.46 -0.76 -11.17
C ASN A 151 -31.74 -0.13 -9.80
N LYS A 152 -32.51 -0.80 -8.93
CA LYS A 152 -32.85 -0.25 -7.63
C LYS A 152 -31.65 -0.21 -6.67
N THR A 153 -30.85 -1.27 -6.61
CA THR A 153 -29.71 -1.38 -5.69
C THR A 153 -28.66 -0.30 -5.94
N LEU A 154 -28.28 -0.08 -7.19
CA LEU A 154 -27.30 0.94 -7.55
C LEU A 154 -27.79 2.35 -7.21
N TYR A 155 -29.05 2.68 -7.55
CA TYR A 155 -29.62 4.02 -7.27
C TYR A 155 -29.77 4.27 -5.76
N ASP A 156 -30.19 3.29 -4.98
CA ASP A 156 -30.28 3.40 -3.51
C ASP A 156 -28.87 3.54 -2.89
N ALA A 157 -27.87 2.80 -3.42
CA ALA A 157 -26.49 2.93 -3.00
C ALA A 157 -25.89 4.31 -3.31
N LEU A 158 -26.19 4.86 -4.50
CA LEU A 158 -25.79 6.22 -4.88
C LEU A 158 -26.46 7.27 -3.99
N SER A 159 -27.73 7.09 -3.67
CA SER A 159 -28.43 7.97 -2.73
C SER A 159 -27.76 7.98 -1.35
N LEU A 160 -27.34 6.80 -0.85
CA LEU A 160 -26.63 6.70 0.41
C LEU A 160 -25.25 7.38 0.36
N LEU A 161 -24.50 7.19 -0.73
CA LEU A 161 -23.23 7.88 -0.98
C LEU A 161 -23.41 9.40 -1.02
N GLN A 162 -24.42 9.90 -1.73
CA GLN A 162 -24.72 11.33 -1.81
C GLN A 162 -25.08 11.94 -0.44
N LYS A 163 -25.88 11.22 0.36
CA LYS A 163 -26.18 11.64 1.74
C LYS A 163 -24.91 11.69 2.60
N MET A 164 -24.04 10.67 2.49
CA MET A 164 -22.76 10.63 3.19
C MET A 164 -21.86 11.82 2.83
N LEU A 165 -21.83 12.23 1.56
CA LEU A 165 -21.04 13.37 1.08
C LEU A 165 -21.64 14.73 1.49
N SER A 166 -22.95 14.89 1.36
CA SER A 166 -23.62 16.19 1.56
C SER A 166 -24.06 16.45 2.99
N GLN A 167 -24.47 15.42 3.73
CA GLN A 167 -25.12 15.54 5.04
C GLN A 167 -24.58 14.53 6.08
N PRO A 168 -23.24 14.43 6.27
CA PRO A 168 -22.69 13.55 7.31
C PRO A 168 -23.13 14.04 8.70
N LYS A 169 -23.46 13.12 9.61
CA LYS A 169 -24.00 13.51 10.93
C LYS A 169 -22.95 14.07 11.88
N PHE A 170 -21.80 13.42 12.00
CA PHE A 170 -20.74 13.79 12.93
C PHE A 170 -21.23 13.99 14.37
N ASP A 171 -21.86 12.97 14.94
CA ASP A 171 -22.38 13.02 16.30
C ASP A 171 -21.25 13.05 17.34
N ALA A 172 -21.42 13.89 18.39
CA ALA A 172 -20.40 14.03 19.42
C ALA A 172 -20.16 12.75 20.22
N SER A 173 -21.22 11.99 20.52
CA SER A 173 -21.11 10.70 21.22
C SER A 173 -20.34 9.66 20.40
N THR A 174 -20.62 9.60 19.09
CA THR A 174 -19.91 8.75 18.15
C THR A 174 -18.43 9.15 18.06
N LEU A 175 -18.12 10.44 17.98
CA LEU A 175 -16.74 10.92 17.99
C LEU A 175 -16.01 10.49 19.25
N GLU A 176 -16.58 10.62 20.44
CA GLU A 176 -15.91 10.23 21.69
C GLU A 176 -15.67 8.71 21.78
N ARG A 177 -16.58 7.91 21.26
CA ARG A 177 -16.37 6.46 21.15
C ARG A 177 -15.22 6.13 20.18
N GLU A 178 -15.24 6.67 18.96
CA GLU A 178 -14.19 6.44 17.95
C GLU A 178 -12.81 6.92 18.43
N LYS A 179 -12.74 8.05 19.16
CA LYS A 179 -11.51 8.50 19.84
C LYS A 179 -11.03 7.48 20.84
N SER A 180 -11.92 6.94 21.67
CA SER A 180 -11.57 5.95 22.69
C SER A 180 -11.04 4.65 22.08
N GLU A 181 -11.66 4.17 21.02
CA GLU A 181 -11.24 3.00 20.25
C GLU A 181 -9.88 3.23 19.59
N LEU A 182 -9.69 4.38 18.93
CA LEU A 182 -8.43 4.74 18.29
C LEU A 182 -7.30 4.88 19.32
N ILE A 183 -7.53 5.53 20.45
CA ILE A 183 -6.54 5.66 21.53
C ILE A 183 -6.14 4.29 22.08
N SER A 184 -7.11 3.38 22.25
CA SER A 184 -6.82 2.02 22.69
C SER A 184 -5.95 1.26 21.69
N SER A 185 -6.26 1.38 20.39
CA SER A 185 -5.45 0.83 19.31
C SER A 185 -4.04 1.43 19.27
N LEU A 186 -3.91 2.75 19.40
CA LEU A 186 -2.60 3.43 19.42
C LEU A 186 -1.74 2.98 20.62
N LYS A 187 -2.34 2.81 21.82
CA LYS A 187 -1.62 2.27 22.98
C LYS A 187 -1.10 0.85 22.74
N GLN A 188 -1.88 0.02 22.05
CA GLN A 188 -1.44 -1.32 21.67
C GLN A 188 -0.31 -1.27 20.62
N HIS A 189 -0.40 -0.39 19.64
CA HIS A 189 0.65 -0.19 18.64
C HIS A 189 1.96 0.30 19.24
N GLU A 190 1.92 1.14 20.29
CA GLU A 190 3.11 1.62 21.00
C GLU A 190 3.90 0.51 21.73
N GLN A 191 3.32 -0.68 21.88
CA GLN A 191 4.02 -1.89 22.35
C GLN A 191 4.72 -2.66 21.21
N ASN A 192 4.57 -2.25 19.95
CA ASN A 192 5.16 -2.92 18.81
C ASN A 192 6.43 -2.22 18.35
N PRO A 193 7.62 -2.87 18.44
CA PRO A 193 8.90 -2.27 18.04
C PRO A 193 8.90 -1.81 16.57
N SER A 194 8.26 -2.53 15.66
CA SER A 194 8.21 -2.16 14.25
C SER A 194 7.38 -0.90 14.00
N TYR A 195 6.30 -0.70 14.76
CA TYR A 195 5.51 0.54 14.71
C TYR A 195 6.31 1.74 15.23
N LEU A 196 7.02 1.55 16.35
CA LEU A 196 7.88 2.60 16.92
C LEU A 196 9.03 2.96 15.95
N ALA A 197 9.62 1.95 15.28
CA ALA A 197 10.65 2.17 14.27
C ALA A 197 10.12 2.97 13.08
N ALA A 198 8.94 2.62 12.56
CA ALA A 198 8.30 3.34 11.45
C ALA A 198 7.97 4.79 11.81
N ARG A 199 7.43 5.04 13.02
CA ARG A 199 7.14 6.37 13.54
C ARG A 199 8.41 7.21 13.67
N ALA A 200 9.45 6.70 14.33
CA ALA A 200 10.70 7.40 14.51
C ALA A 200 11.40 7.68 13.16
N TYR A 201 11.34 6.73 12.22
CA TYR A 201 11.87 6.90 10.88
C TYR A 201 11.15 8.02 10.11
N GLN A 202 9.81 8.04 10.09
CA GLN A 202 9.06 9.10 9.44
C GLN A 202 9.36 10.48 10.03
N GLN A 203 9.38 10.59 11.36
CA GLN A 203 9.72 11.85 12.04
C GLN A 203 11.12 12.34 11.71
N ALA A 204 12.11 11.45 11.69
CA ALA A 204 13.47 11.81 11.38
C ALA A 204 13.68 12.18 9.91
N LEU A 205 12.99 11.49 9.01
CA LEU A 205 13.10 11.66 7.57
C LEU A 205 12.44 12.95 7.09
N TYR A 206 11.22 13.22 7.57
CA TYR A 206 10.40 14.34 7.09
C TYR A 206 10.45 15.56 8.01
N GLN A 207 11.01 15.43 9.22
CA GLN A 207 11.23 16.55 10.16
C GLN A 207 9.95 17.39 10.40
N ASP A 208 9.96 18.68 10.05
CA ASP A 208 8.81 19.58 10.20
C ASP A 208 7.77 19.48 9.07
N HIS A 209 8.08 18.71 8.04
CA HIS A 209 7.14 18.52 6.93
C HIS A 209 5.90 17.74 7.38
N PRO A 210 4.68 18.02 6.84
CA PRO A 210 3.45 17.34 7.22
C PRO A 210 3.48 15.80 7.08
N TYR A 211 4.37 15.26 6.24
CA TYR A 211 4.53 13.81 6.11
C TYR A 211 5.20 13.14 7.35
N ALA A 212 5.80 13.91 8.24
CA ALA A 212 6.42 13.38 9.46
C ALA A 212 5.40 12.79 10.46
N THR A 213 4.17 13.28 10.46
CA THR A 213 3.13 12.85 11.40
C THR A 213 2.45 11.56 10.96
N LEU A 214 1.91 10.79 11.90
CA LEU A 214 1.07 9.63 11.56
C LEU A 214 -0.25 10.08 10.95
N THR A 215 -0.81 9.29 10.03
CA THR A 215 -2.12 9.58 9.43
C THR A 215 -3.23 9.56 10.47
N THR A 216 -3.12 8.72 11.48
CA THR A 216 -4.06 8.59 12.60
C THR A 216 -3.92 9.68 13.66
N GLY A 217 -2.89 10.53 13.57
CA GLY A 217 -2.47 11.36 14.70
C GLY A 217 -1.79 10.53 15.80
N ASP A 218 -1.63 11.12 16.98
CA ASP A 218 -1.15 10.46 18.18
C ASP A 218 -2.17 10.52 19.32
N ILE A 219 -1.89 9.85 20.44
CA ILE A 219 -2.80 9.76 21.58
C ILE A 219 -3.20 11.15 22.11
N GLN A 220 -2.27 12.11 22.12
CA GLN A 220 -2.53 13.44 22.68
C GLN A 220 -3.40 14.27 21.73
N THR A 221 -3.06 14.27 20.43
CA THR A 221 -3.82 15.03 19.42
C THR A 221 -5.22 14.47 19.23
N VAL A 222 -5.37 13.13 19.17
CA VAL A 222 -6.69 12.49 19.05
C VAL A 222 -7.62 12.84 20.21
N LYS A 223 -7.10 12.91 21.45
CA LYS A 223 -7.91 13.34 22.61
C LYS A 223 -8.54 14.71 22.45
N THR A 224 -7.86 15.64 21.78
CA THR A 224 -8.29 17.03 21.65
C THR A 224 -9.20 17.29 20.46
N LEU A 225 -9.37 16.31 19.56
CA LEU A 225 -10.26 16.46 18.40
C LEU A 225 -11.70 16.73 18.83
N SER A 226 -12.32 17.68 18.17
CA SER A 226 -13.70 18.10 18.38
C SER A 226 -14.55 17.91 17.11
N VAL A 227 -15.88 17.89 17.28
CA VAL A 227 -16.82 17.88 16.13
C VAL A 227 -16.58 19.09 15.21
N ASN A 228 -16.19 20.23 15.76
CA ASN A 228 -15.87 21.41 14.95
C ASN A 228 -14.63 21.20 14.09
N ASP A 229 -13.59 20.52 14.59
CA ASP A 229 -12.42 20.16 13.77
C ASP A 229 -12.81 19.26 12.61
N ILE A 230 -13.66 18.26 12.86
CA ILE A 230 -14.17 17.34 11.83
C ILE A 230 -14.97 18.10 10.77
N ARG A 231 -15.89 18.95 11.17
CA ARG A 231 -16.69 19.80 10.25
C ARG A 231 -15.81 20.74 9.45
N ASN A 232 -14.87 21.41 10.11
CA ASN A 232 -13.92 22.32 9.46
C ASN A 232 -13.05 21.59 8.41
N PHE A 233 -12.58 20.38 8.73
CA PHE A 233 -11.85 19.57 7.75
C PHE A 233 -12.74 19.22 6.55
N ARG A 234 -13.94 18.71 6.80
CA ARG A 234 -14.90 18.35 5.77
C ARG A 234 -15.25 19.55 4.88
N ASP A 235 -15.60 20.69 5.46
CA ASP A 235 -16.06 21.87 4.73
C ASP A 235 -14.92 22.52 3.91
N LYS A 236 -13.68 22.43 4.39
CA LYS A 236 -12.52 22.99 3.73
C LYS A 236 -11.98 22.08 2.62
N PHE A 237 -12.05 20.76 2.76
CA PHE A 237 -11.30 19.85 1.92
C PHE A 237 -12.15 18.86 1.11
N LEU A 238 -13.35 18.47 1.59
CA LEU A 238 -14.23 17.55 0.86
C LEU A 238 -15.15 18.35 -0.07
N ILE A 239 -14.54 19.02 -1.04
CA ILE A 239 -15.16 19.96 -1.98
C ILE A 239 -14.88 19.55 -3.42
N ALA A 240 -15.71 19.98 -4.35
CA ALA A 240 -15.62 19.66 -5.77
C ALA A 240 -14.23 19.95 -6.37
N GLN A 241 -13.57 21.06 -5.97
CA GLN A 241 -12.27 21.48 -6.50
C GLN A 241 -11.10 20.58 -6.09
N ASN A 242 -11.27 19.78 -5.04
CA ASN A 242 -10.27 18.79 -4.59
C ASN A 242 -10.59 17.37 -5.07
N ALA A 243 -11.79 17.15 -5.60
CA ALA A 243 -12.31 15.82 -5.93
C ALA A 243 -11.82 15.32 -7.28
N VAL A 244 -11.66 14.00 -7.38
CA VAL A 244 -11.66 13.22 -8.62
C VAL A 244 -12.61 12.05 -8.46
N ILE A 245 -13.28 11.62 -9.52
CA ILE A 245 -14.24 10.51 -9.48
C ILE A 245 -13.75 9.40 -10.41
N THR A 246 -13.68 8.18 -9.91
CA THR A 246 -13.35 7.00 -10.71
C THR A 246 -14.54 6.05 -10.71
N ILE A 247 -14.94 5.58 -11.89
CA ILE A 247 -16.07 4.66 -12.08
C ILE A 247 -15.57 3.48 -12.92
N THR A 248 -15.83 2.27 -12.45
CA THR A 248 -15.45 1.03 -13.17
C THR A 248 -16.59 0.04 -13.08
N GLY A 249 -16.96 -0.59 -14.18
CA GLY A 249 -17.95 -1.67 -14.15
C GLY A 249 -18.89 -1.73 -15.35
N ASN A 250 -19.96 -2.49 -15.19
CA ASN A 250 -20.95 -2.73 -16.23
C ASN A 250 -21.94 -1.55 -16.32
N LEU A 251 -21.50 -0.50 -17.00
CA LEU A 251 -22.27 0.71 -17.26
C LEU A 251 -21.93 1.21 -18.66
N SER A 252 -22.88 1.85 -19.32
CA SER A 252 -22.59 2.69 -20.48
C SER A 252 -21.91 3.98 -20.09
N GLN A 253 -21.20 4.62 -21.01
CA GLN A 253 -20.60 5.93 -20.78
C GLN A 253 -21.63 6.99 -20.38
N ALA A 254 -22.84 6.93 -20.93
CA ALA A 254 -23.91 7.86 -20.59
C ALA A 254 -24.37 7.71 -19.14
N GLU A 255 -24.53 6.47 -18.66
CA GLU A 255 -24.86 6.19 -17.26
C GLU A 255 -23.72 6.63 -16.33
N ALA A 256 -22.46 6.35 -16.67
CA ALA A 256 -21.31 6.79 -15.89
C ALA A 256 -21.23 8.33 -15.79
N LYS A 257 -21.52 9.06 -16.88
CA LYS A 257 -21.60 10.52 -16.86
C LYS A 257 -22.72 11.04 -15.97
N ASN A 258 -23.90 10.42 -16.04
CA ASN A 258 -25.02 10.78 -15.20
C ASN A 258 -24.71 10.55 -13.71
N ILE A 259 -24.14 9.41 -13.37
CA ILE A 259 -23.70 9.08 -11.99
C ILE A 259 -22.65 10.09 -11.51
N ALA A 260 -21.63 10.36 -12.32
CA ALA A 260 -20.58 11.32 -11.95
C ALA A 260 -21.14 12.73 -11.71
N ASN A 261 -22.07 13.19 -12.56
CA ASN A 261 -22.74 14.49 -12.38
C ASN A 261 -23.58 14.53 -11.09
N GLN A 262 -24.32 13.47 -10.78
CA GLN A 262 -25.09 13.38 -9.54
C GLN A 262 -24.18 13.43 -8.30
N ILE A 263 -23.05 12.71 -8.31
CA ILE A 263 -22.06 12.75 -7.22
C ILE A 263 -21.45 14.14 -7.13
N GLY A 264 -21.04 14.73 -8.26
CA GLY A 264 -20.46 16.08 -8.30
C GLY A 264 -21.39 17.16 -7.76
N ALA A 265 -22.69 17.06 -8.07
CA ALA A 265 -23.72 17.99 -7.57
C ALA A 265 -23.94 17.89 -6.05
N SER A 266 -23.57 16.78 -5.41
CA SER A 266 -23.67 16.61 -3.96
C SER A 266 -22.48 17.20 -3.19
N LEU A 267 -21.43 17.64 -3.89
CA LEU A 267 -20.24 18.22 -3.28
C LEU A 267 -20.33 19.75 -3.20
N PRO A 268 -19.95 20.34 -2.05
CA PRO A 268 -19.87 21.79 -1.96
C PRO A 268 -18.71 22.33 -2.82
N SER A 269 -18.83 23.60 -3.23
CA SER A 269 -17.73 24.33 -3.86
C SER A 269 -16.88 25.03 -2.81
N GLY A 270 -15.58 25.23 -3.09
CA GLY A 270 -14.68 25.90 -2.17
C GLY A 270 -13.33 26.23 -2.80
N GLN A 271 -12.38 26.64 -1.98
CA GLN A 271 -11.02 26.93 -2.42
C GLN A 271 -10.20 25.64 -2.49
N LYS A 272 -9.59 25.37 -3.63
CA LYS A 272 -8.69 24.20 -3.80
C LYS A 272 -7.59 24.18 -2.73
N ALA A 273 -7.30 22.99 -2.20
CA ALA A 273 -6.21 22.79 -1.25
C ALA A 273 -4.87 23.25 -1.87
N PRO A 274 -4.01 23.95 -1.10
CA PRO A 274 -2.72 24.40 -1.59
C PRO A 274 -1.79 23.21 -1.85
N MET A 275 -0.81 23.42 -2.70
CA MET A 275 0.27 22.44 -2.86
C MET A 275 1.12 22.40 -1.58
N LEU A 276 1.47 21.20 -1.14
CA LEU A 276 2.43 21.03 -0.05
C LEU A 276 3.84 21.40 -0.54
N PRO A 277 4.69 21.98 0.33
CA PRO A 277 6.10 22.19 0.01
C PRO A 277 6.84 20.85 -0.16
N SER A 278 8.01 20.87 -0.78
CA SER A 278 8.89 19.69 -0.75
C SER A 278 9.58 19.60 0.61
N PRO A 279 9.78 18.40 1.20
CA PRO A 279 10.51 18.25 2.43
C PRO A 279 12.00 18.58 2.25
N THR A 280 12.62 19.11 3.29
CA THR A 280 14.07 19.32 3.34
C THR A 280 14.79 17.98 3.47
N LYS A 281 15.92 17.83 2.81
CA LYS A 281 16.76 16.63 2.94
C LYS A 281 17.25 16.51 4.39
N ALA A 282 16.96 15.38 5.02
CA ALA A 282 17.45 15.06 6.34
C ALA A 282 18.91 14.56 6.30
N THR A 283 19.68 14.87 7.33
CA THR A 283 21.05 14.36 7.48
C THR A 283 21.04 12.91 7.94
N ALA A 284 21.94 12.10 7.37
CA ALA A 284 22.15 10.73 7.78
C ALA A 284 22.46 10.64 9.30
N LYS A 285 21.79 9.76 9.99
CA LYS A 285 21.95 9.56 11.43
C LYS A 285 21.42 8.21 11.90
N HIS A 286 21.90 7.77 13.08
CA HIS A 286 21.32 6.65 13.79
C HIS A 286 20.44 7.14 14.94
N ILE A 287 19.22 6.63 15.00
CA ILE A 287 18.26 6.87 16.09
C ILE A 287 17.98 5.52 16.75
N HIS A 288 18.14 5.46 18.05
CA HIS A 288 17.77 4.29 18.83
C HIS A 288 16.61 4.64 19.77
N VAL A 289 15.58 3.80 19.74
CA VAL A 289 14.45 3.86 20.67
C VAL A 289 14.55 2.65 21.60
N PRO A 290 14.79 2.84 22.89
CA PRO A 290 14.84 1.73 23.84
C PRO A 290 13.48 1.03 23.93
N HIS A 291 13.49 -0.29 23.88
CA HIS A 291 12.30 -1.11 24.01
C HIS A 291 12.65 -2.49 24.55
N ASP A 292 11.87 -2.98 25.51
CA ASP A 292 12.11 -4.31 26.11
C ASP A 292 11.61 -5.43 25.18
N SER A 293 12.40 -5.74 24.17
CA SER A 293 12.16 -6.84 23.24
C SER A 293 13.46 -7.59 22.95
N THR A 294 13.36 -8.91 22.80
CA THR A 294 14.49 -9.79 22.45
C THR A 294 15.00 -9.58 21.02
N GLN A 295 14.21 -8.93 20.18
CA GLN A 295 14.58 -8.57 18.82
C GLN A 295 14.71 -7.06 18.68
N THR A 296 15.62 -6.64 17.81
CA THR A 296 15.74 -5.26 17.37
C THR A 296 15.03 -5.10 16.03
N SER A 297 14.02 -4.21 15.97
CA SER A 297 13.41 -3.78 14.71
C SER A 297 14.25 -2.68 14.09
N ILE A 298 14.51 -2.80 12.80
CA ILE A 298 15.43 -1.93 12.06
C ILE A 298 14.71 -1.37 10.83
N ILE A 299 14.83 -0.05 10.64
CA ILE A 299 14.48 0.62 9.39
C ILE A 299 15.66 1.50 8.99
N MET A 300 16.08 1.39 7.73
CA MET A 300 17.13 2.23 7.16
C MET A 300 16.70 2.73 5.77
N GLY A 301 16.94 4.02 5.50
CA GLY A 301 16.52 4.60 4.24
C GLY A 301 16.65 6.12 4.17
N HIS A 302 16.14 6.72 3.10
CA HIS A 302 16.26 8.13 2.79
C HIS A 302 15.08 8.64 1.96
N LEU A 303 15.00 9.98 1.73
CA LEU A 303 14.04 10.56 0.81
C LEU A 303 14.27 10.05 -0.63
N ALA A 304 13.20 9.74 -1.33
CA ALA A 304 13.20 9.22 -2.69
C ALA A 304 12.28 10.06 -3.60
N PRO A 305 12.31 9.84 -4.92
CA PRO A 305 11.47 10.57 -5.85
C PRO A 305 9.99 10.49 -5.51
N LYS A 306 9.27 11.56 -5.81
CA LYS A 306 7.81 11.63 -5.75
C LYS A 306 7.16 10.75 -6.83
N VAL A 307 5.82 10.68 -6.84
CA VAL A 307 5.05 9.99 -7.88
C VAL A 307 5.53 10.41 -9.27
N ALA A 308 5.86 9.41 -10.09
CA ALA A 308 6.23 9.55 -11.47
C ALA A 308 5.06 10.13 -12.29
N ARG A 309 5.29 11.15 -13.11
CA ARG A 309 4.23 11.81 -13.90
C ARG A 309 4.60 12.02 -15.36
N THR A 310 5.87 11.96 -15.70
CA THR A 310 6.38 12.09 -17.07
C THR A 310 6.82 10.73 -17.60
N GLN A 311 6.98 10.62 -18.92
CA GLN A 311 7.47 9.38 -19.53
C GLN A 311 8.89 9.02 -19.05
N ALA A 312 9.75 10.02 -18.83
CA ALA A 312 11.07 9.80 -18.26
C ALA A 312 10.99 9.26 -16.82
N ASP A 313 10.08 9.79 -16.00
CA ASP A 313 9.86 9.29 -14.64
C ASP A 313 9.32 7.84 -14.67
N PHE A 314 8.47 7.49 -15.65
CA PHE A 314 7.95 6.11 -15.78
C PHE A 314 9.06 5.13 -16.12
N LEU A 315 9.97 5.49 -17.04
CA LEU A 315 11.16 4.70 -17.34
C LEU A 315 12.02 4.50 -16.09
N GLN A 316 12.38 5.60 -15.42
CA GLN A 316 13.19 5.55 -14.19
C GLN A 316 12.52 4.67 -13.11
N LYS A 317 11.21 4.81 -12.92
CA LYS A 317 10.44 3.98 -11.99
C LYS A 317 10.49 2.50 -12.36
N THR A 318 10.28 2.16 -13.64
CA THR A 318 10.31 0.76 -14.12
C THR A 318 11.70 0.17 -13.96
N HIS A 319 12.75 0.85 -14.39
CA HIS A 319 14.14 0.40 -14.26
C HIS A 319 14.53 0.23 -12.80
N PHE A 320 14.18 1.20 -11.93
CA PHE A 320 14.44 1.07 -10.51
C PHE A 320 13.64 -0.09 -9.87
N SER A 321 12.40 -0.32 -10.31
CA SER A 321 11.59 -1.44 -9.80
C SER A 321 12.24 -2.79 -10.12
N LEU A 322 12.78 -2.96 -11.32
CA LEU A 322 13.52 -4.17 -11.70
C LEU A 322 14.77 -4.35 -10.83
N ALA A 323 15.60 -3.29 -10.70
CA ALA A 323 16.78 -3.31 -9.86
C ALA A 323 16.46 -3.63 -8.39
N ASN A 324 15.43 -2.99 -7.84
CA ASN A 324 15.04 -3.22 -6.45
C ASN A 324 14.47 -4.62 -6.23
N THR A 325 13.78 -5.20 -7.21
CA THR A 325 13.28 -6.57 -7.10
C THR A 325 14.44 -7.55 -7.00
N ALA A 326 15.51 -7.37 -7.78
CA ALA A 326 16.73 -8.18 -7.70
C ALA A 326 17.49 -7.96 -6.38
N LEU A 327 17.55 -6.72 -5.87
CA LEU A 327 18.27 -6.40 -4.64
C LEU A 327 17.49 -6.78 -3.38
N ALA A 328 16.22 -6.37 -3.28
CA ALA A 328 15.47 -6.30 -2.02
C ALA A 328 13.96 -6.57 -2.15
N GLY A 329 13.50 -7.10 -3.30
CA GLY A 329 12.08 -7.24 -3.62
C GLY A 329 11.33 -8.34 -2.87
N GLY A 330 11.96 -8.99 -1.91
CA GLY A 330 11.32 -9.96 -1.01
C GLY A 330 11.14 -11.37 -1.55
N SER A 331 11.57 -11.67 -2.79
CA SER A 331 11.71 -13.03 -3.27
C SER A 331 12.94 -13.69 -2.67
N PHE A 332 12.97 -15.02 -2.57
CA PHE A 332 14.14 -15.77 -2.08
C PHE A 332 15.40 -15.55 -2.93
N ASN A 333 15.22 -15.13 -4.18
CA ASN A 333 16.32 -14.84 -5.10
C ASN A 333 16.86 -13.40 -4.99
N ALA A 334 16.24 -12.54 -4.15
CA ALA A 334 16.76 -11.19 -3.94
C ALA A 334 18.04 -11.22 -3.11
N ARG A 335 19.05 -10.43 -3.48
CA ARG A 335 20.39 -10.43 -2.84
C ARG A 335 20.34 -10.25 -1.33
N LEU A 336 19.51 -9.33 -0.83
CA LEU A 336 19.35 -9.12 0.61
C LEU A 336 18.72 -10.33 1.30
N MET A 337 17.76 -10.98 0.65
CA MET A 337 17.14 -12.18 1.21
C MET A 337 18.15 -13.35 1.28
N ASP A 338 18.88 -13.59 0.20
CA ASP A 338 19.91 -14.62 0.11
C ASP A 338 21.02 -14.41 1.15
N GLU A 339 21.59 -13.18 1.22
CA GLU A 339 22.75 -12.93 2.10
C GLU A 339 22.37 -12.82 3.57
N ILE A 340 21.29 -12.09 3.90
CA ILE A 340 20.97 -11.73 5.29
C ILE A 340 20.12 -12.82 5.96
N ARG A 341 19.21 -13.46 5.20
CA ARG A 341 18.36 -14.52 5.73
C ARG A 341 18.97 -15.90 5.51
N GLU A 342 19.22 -16.30 4.25
CA GLU A 342 19.57 -17.69 3.94
C GLU A 342 21.00 -18.02 4.38
N LYS A 343 21.99 -17.19 4.07
CA LYS A 343 23.39 -17.45 4.40
C LYS A 343 23.76 -17.14 5.84
N ARG A 344 23.23 -16.02 6.40
CA ARG A 344 23.62 -15.58 7.75
C ARG A 344 22.60 -15.89 8.83
N GLY A 345 21.36 -16.17 8.48
CA GLY A 345 20.28 -16.43 9.46
C GLY A 345 19.97 -15.27 10.38
N TYR A 346 20.26 -14.02 9.97
CA TYR A 346 20.06 -12.86 10.82
C TYR A 346 18.59 -12.46 10.95
N THR A 347 17.75 -12.77 9.97
CA THR A 347 16.34 -12.37 9.95
C THR A 347 15.47 -13.43 9.29
N TYR A 348 14.17 -13.39 9.55
CA TYR A 348 13.15 -14.15 8.82
C TYR A 348 12.76 -13.50 7.48
N GLY A 349 13.05 -12.21 7.31
CA GLY A 349 12.80 -11.50 6.06
C GLY A 349 13.32 -10.07 6.11
N ILE A 350 13.80 -9.60 4.96
CA ILE A 350 14.32 -8.25 4.74
C ILE A 350 13.77 -7.72 3.42
N TYR A 351 13.21 -6.51 3.45
CA TYR A 351 12.46 -5.94 2.33
C TYR A 351 12.84 -4.50 2.09
N GLY A 352 13.18 -4.18 0.83
CA GLY A 352 13.39 -2.83 0.36
C GLY A 352 12.23 -2.35 -0.51
N ARG A 353 11.69 -1.18 -0.20
CA ARG A 353 10.57 -0.61 -0.96
C ARG A 353 10.70 0.89 -1.16
N ASN A 354 10.22 1.35 -2.31
CA ASN A 354 10.04 2.75 -2.59
C ASN A 354 8.57 3.13 -2.39
N VAL A 355 8.33 4.14 -1.56
CA VAL A 355 7.00 4.71 -1.30
C VAL A 355 6.97 6.09 -1.94
N ALA A 356 6.21 6.24 -3.02
CA ALA A 356 6.06 7.51 -3.71
C ALA A 356 4.79 8.23 -3.26
N MET A 357 4.90 9.52 -2.91
CA MET A 357 3.80 10.41 -2.54
C MET A 357 3.85 11.67 -3.41
N ASN A 358 2.88 12.57 -3.27
CA ASN A 358 2.68 13.69 -4.20
C ASN A 358 3.86 14.65 -4.33
N VAL A 359 4.56 14.96 -3.24
CA VAL A 359 5.65 15.95 -3.20
C VAL A 359 7.02 15.35 -2.92
N ALA A 360 7.09 14.19 -2.27
CA ALA A 360 8.32 13.43 -2.06
C ALA A 360 7.98 11.99 -1.69
N GLY A 361 8.85 11.05 -2.06
CA GLY A 361 8.79 9.66 -1.59
C GLY A 361 9.89 9.36 -0.57
N HIS A 362 9.97 8.09 -0.20
CA HIS A 362 11.10 7.55 0.53
C HIS A 362 11.40 6.12 0.09
N TYR A 363 12.68 5.78 0.14
CA TYR A 363 13.14 4.40 0.05
C TYR A 363 13.44 3.90 1.45
N GLN A 364 12.99 2.70 1.79
CA GLN A 364 13.29 2.09 3.09
C GLN A 364 13.55 0.61 2.94
N ILE A 365 14.50 0.12 3.75
CA ILE A 365 14.74 -1.30 4.02
C ILE A 365 14.32 -1.56 5.45
N SER A 366 13.56 -2.63 5.68
CA SER A 366 13.04 -2.99 6.99
C SER A 366 13.21 -4.47 7.29
N PHE A 367 13.62 -4.80 8.51
CA PHE A 367 13.76 -6.15 9.03
C PHE A 367 13.85 -6.16 10.56
N SER A 368 13.75 -7.33 11.16
CA SER A 368 14.02 -7.56 12.59
C SER A 368 15.06 -8.65 12.76
N THR A 369 15.89 -8.55 13.76
CA THR A 369 16.95 -9.50 14.10
C THR A 369 17.13 -9.63 15.61
N ASN A 370 17.83 -10.65 16.09
CA ASN A 370 18.21 -10.75 17.49
C ASN A 370 19.03 -9.53 17.93
N ALA A 371 18.81 -9.04 19.16
CA ALA A 371 19.48 -7.83 19.66
C ALA A 371 21.01 -7.92 19.54
N SER A 372 21.60 -9.05 19.87
CA SER A 372 23.05 -9.30 19.77
C SER A 372 23.62 -9.28 18.35
N GLN A 373 22.78 -9.48 17.34
CA GLN A 373 23.15 -9.53 15.91
C GLN A 373 22.85 -8.22 15.16
N ALA A 374 22.20 -7.24 15.80
CA ALA A 374 21.70 -6.05 15.12
C ALA A 374 22.81 -5.26 14.39
N LYS A 375 23.97 -5.07 15.03
CA LYS A 375 25.13 -4.41 14.41
C LYS A 375 25.59 -5.11 13.15
N ASP A 376 25.81 -6.42 13.24
CA ASP A 376 26.35 -7.23 12.13
C ASP A 376 25.34 -7.36 10.99
N ALA A 377 24.07 -7.51 11.30
CA ALA A 377 22.98 -7.53 10.31
C ALA A 377 22.90 -6.22 9.53
N ILE A 378 22.99 -5.06 10.20
CA ILE A 378 23.02 -3.74 9.55
C ILE A 378 24.25 -3.58 8.66
N LYS A 379 25.45 -3.96 9.16
CA LYS A 379 26.70 -3.92 8.40
C LYS A 379 26.64 -4.81 7.16
N ALA A 380 26.16 -6.03 7.29
CA ALA A 380 26.00 -6.95 6.18
C ALA A 380 25.00 -6.43 5.15
N THR A 381 23.85 -5.88 5.61
CA THR A 381 22.85 -5.24 4.73
C THR A 381 23.47 -4.08 3.95
N ARG A 382 24.23 -3.20 4.63
CA ARG A 382 24.93 -2.09 3.98
C ARG A 382 25.93 -2.57 2.95
N ALA A 383 26.71 -3.60 3.25
CA ALA A 383 27.70 -4.16 2.32
C ALA A 383 27.08 -4.73 1.04
N VAL A 384 25.91 -5.41 1.15
CA VAL A 384 25.17 -5.89 -0.03
C VAL A 384 24.68 -4.75 -0.90
N ILE A 385 24.21 -3.66 -0.27
CA ILE A 385 23.73 -2.48 -0.99
C ILE A 385 24.90 -1.78 -1.69
N ASP A 386 26.02 -1.59 -1.01
CA ASP A 386 27.21 -0.93 -1.55
C ASP A 386 27.81 -1.74 -2.71
N ASP A 387 27.79 -3.08 -2.62
CA ASP A 387 28.18 -3.96 -3.72
C ASP A 387 27.24 -3.80 -4.92
N ALA A 388 25.91 -3.79 -4.70
CA ALA A 388 24.94 -3.62 -5.76
C ALA A 388 25.06 -2.24 -6.46
N ILE A 389 25.41 -1.20 -5.73
CA ILE A 389 25.63 0.15 -6.30
C ILE A 389 26.94 0.19 -7.10
N THR A 390 27.99 -0.42 -6.59
CA THR A 390 29.32 -0.43 -7.23
C THR A 390 29.35 -1.31 -8.48
N ASN A 391 28.93 -2.55 -8.33
CA ASN A 391 29.05 -3.59 -9.34
C ASN A 391 27.77 -3.79 -10.19
N GLY A 392 26.63 -3.26 -9.74
CA GLY A 392 25.33 -3.41 -10.38
C GLY A 392 24.67 -4.78 -10.08
N ILE A 393 23.48 -4.98 -10.61
CA ILE A 393 22.85 -6.30 -10.74
C ILE A 393 23.40 -7.00 -11.97
N LEU A 394 23.28 -8.33 -12.02
CA LEU A 394 23.77 -9.14 -13.12
C LEU A 394 22.71 -9.33 -14.22
N SER A 395 23.15 -9.72 -15.42
CA SER A 395 22.26 -9.97 -16.56
C SER A 395 21.22 -11.06 -16.25
N ASP A 396 21.62 -12.12 -15.58
CA ASP A 396 20.70 -13.22 -15.22
C ASP A 396 19.68 -12.78 -14.19
N GLU A 397 20.06 -11.92 -13.23
CA GLU A 397 19.13 -11.32 -12.27
C GLU A 397 18.11 -10.42 -12.99
N LEU A 398 18.58 -9.59 -13.93
CA LEU A 398 17.67 -8.74 -14.73
C LEU A 398 16.68 -9.59 -15.53
N ASN A 399 17.15 -10.64 -16.21
CA ASN A 399 16.29 -11.54 -16.99
C ASN A 399 15.23 -12.20 -16.10
N LEU A 400 15.63 -12.67 -14.92
CA LEU A 400 14.71 -13.29 -13.96
C LEU A 400 13.60 -12.30 -13.52
N VAL A 401 13.98 -11.10 -13.08
CA VAL A 401 13.01 -10.13 -12.56
C VAL A 401 12.17 -9.51 -13.67
N ALA A 402 12.71 -9.31 -14.88
CA ALA A 402 11.96 -8.84 -16.03
C ALA A 402 10.86 -9.83 -16.44
N ASN A 403 11.20 -11.13 -16.48
CA ASN A 403 10.24 -12.19 -16.70
C ASN A 403 9.16 -12.21 -15.59
N GLN A 404 9.57 -12.15 -14.34
CA GLN A 404 8.64 -12.11 -13.20
C GLN A 404 7.65 -10.95 -13.33
N HIS A 405 8.12 -9.73 -13.58
CA HIS A 405 7.27 -8.55 -13.75
C HIS A 405 6.35 -8.68 -14.97
N THR A 406 6.87 -9.19 -16.09
CA THR A 406 6.09 -9.42 -17.31
C THR A 406 4.93 -10.39 -17.09
N TYR A 407 5.18 -11.51 -16.40
CA TYR A 407 4.15 -12.52 -16.13
C TYR A 407 3.18 -12.09 -15.01
N GLN A 408 3.60 -11.23 -14.09
CA GLN A 408 2.73 -10.70 -13.04
C GLN A 408 1.85 -9.54 -13.54
N HIS A 409 2.27 -8.80 -14.56
CA HIS A 409 1.54 -7.62 -15.04
C HIS A 409 0.06 -7.88 -15.39
N PRO A 410 -0.32 -8.97 -16.11
CA PRO A 410 -1.73 -9.27 -16.38
C PRO A 410 -2.59 -9.42 -15.14
N MET A 411 -2.00 -9.79 -13.98
CA MET A 411 -2.73 -9.89 -12.71
C MET A 411 -3.24 -8.54 -12.21
N SER A 412 -2.60 -7.44 -12.61
CA SER A 412 -3.08 -6.08 -12.31
C SER A 412 -4.44 -5.76 -12.96
N PHE A 413 -4.89 -6.59 -13.90
CA PHE A 413 -6.15 -6.46 -14.63
C PHE A 413 -7.05 -7.68 -14.47
N ALA A 414 -6.75 -8.55 -13.52
CA ALA A 414 -7.47 -9.83 -13.36
C ALA A 414 -8.85 -9.68 -12.70
N SER A 415 -9.16 -8.52 -12.13
CA SER A 415 -10.45 -8.28 -11.46
C SER A 415 -10.91 -6.83 -11.64
N ASN A 416 -12.23 -6.60 -11.53
CA ASN A 416 -12.78 -5.24 -11.50
C ASN A 416 -12.11 -4.38 -10.42
N ALA A 417 -11.83 -4.95 -9.24
CA ALA A 417 -11.16 -4.24 -8.15
C ALA A 417 -9.74 -3.79 -8.52
N SER A 418 -8.95 -4.65 -9.18
CA SER A 418 -7.59 -4.30 -9.60
C SER A 418 -7.58 -3.20 -10.66
N ILE A 419 -8.48 -3.31 -11.66
CA ILE A 419 -8.65 -2.29 -12.70
C ILE A 419 -9.11 -0.96 -12.09
N HIS A 420 -10.09 -1.00 -11.17
CA HIS A 420 -10.57 0.19 -10.46
C HIS A 420 -9.46 0.86 -9.64
N ALA A 421 -8.66 0.10 -8.91
CA ALA A 421 -7.53 0.63 -8.12
C ALA A 421 -6.48 1.31 -9.01
N LEU A 422 -6.17 0.72 -10.17
CA LEU A 422 -5.26 1.33 -11.14
C LEU A 422 -5.85 2.62 -11.72
N ALA A 423 -7.11 2.61 -12.16
CA ALA A 423 -7.81 3.79 -12.67
C ALA A 423 -7.88 4.91 -11.62
N THR A 424 -8.15 4.55 -10.35
CA THR A 424 -8.14 5.48 -9.21
C THR A 424 -6.77 6.10 -9.00
N THR A 425 -5.70 5.30 -9.02
CA THR A 425 -4.32 5.80 -8.94
C THR A 425 -4.00 6.77 -10.07
N MET A 426 -4.38 6.40 -11.30
CA MET A 426 -4.19 7.26 -12.47
C MET A 426 -4.96 8.58 -12.34
N ASN A 427 -6.18 8.55 -11.83
CA ASN A 427 -7.02 9.74 -11.66
C ASN A 427 -6.50 10.68 -10.58
N ILE A 428 -6.20 10.15 -9.39
CA ILE A 428 -5.65 10.92 -8.25
C ILE A 428 -4.40 11.69 -8.65
N HIS A 429 -3.51 11.04 -9.41
CA HIS A 429 -2.21 11.61 -9.79
C HIS A 429 -2.20 12.27 -11.18
N GLY A 430 -3.32 12.24 -11.91
CA GLY A 430 -3.41 12.79 -13.27
C GLY A 430 -2.51 12.06 -14.28
N LEU A 431 -2.33 10.73 -14.14
CA LEU A 431 -1.42 9.95 -14.98
C LEU A 431 -2.06 9.63 -16.33
N PRO A 432 -1.30 9.72 -17.44
CA PRO A 432 -1.79 9.35 -18.77
C PRO A 432 -1.89 7.83 -18.94
N ASP A 433 -2.60 7.38 -19.97
CA ASP A 433 -2.84 5.94 -20.22
C ASP A 433 -1.55 5.16 -20.47
N ILE A 434 -0.51 5.81 -21.02
CA ILE A 434 0.81 5.19 -21.21
C ILE A 434 1.47 4.74 -19.89
N TYR A 435 1.02 5.27 -18.75
CA TYR A 435 1.46 4.80 -17.44
C TYR A 435 1.15 3.31 -17.25
N ALA A 436 -0.09 2.89 -17.56
CA ALA A 436 -0.53 1.51 -17.46
C ALA A 436 -0.16 0.71 -18.72
N ASN A 437 -0.49 1.24 -19.90
CA ASN A 437 -0.38 0.52 -21.18
C ASN A 437 1.06 0.32 -21.65
N GLY A 438 2.00 1.17 -21.20
CA GLY A 438 3.41 1.10 -21.60
C GLY A 438 4.32 0.29 -20.67
N GLU A 439 3.81 -0.30 -19.59
CA GLU A 439 4.67 -0.96 -18.58
C GLU A 439 5.45 -2.14 -19.16
N ILE A 440 4.78 -3.02 -19.91
CA ILE A 440 5.43 -4.19 -20.54
C ILE A 440 6.51 -3.77 -21.54
N ASP A 441 6.24 -2.73 -22.33
CA ASP A 441 7.23 -2.24 -23.29
C ASP A 441 8.46 -1.65 -22.59
N ARG A 442 8.25 -0.91 -21.49
CA ARG A 442 9.34 -0.39 -20.67
C ARG A 442 10.18 -1.52 -20.04
N ILE A 443 9.54 -2.61 -19.59
CA ILE A 443 10.25 -3.79 -19.05
C ILE A 443 11.09 -4.46 -20.15
N LYS A 444 10.48 -4.71 -21.32
CA LYS A 444 11.15 -5.38 -22.44
C LYS A 444 12.32 -4.59 -23.04
N GLN A 445 12.25 -3.26 -22.98
CA GLN A 445 13.29 -2.35 -23.49
C GLN A 445 14.39 -2.04 -22.46
N ALA A 446 14.21 -2.44 -21.20
CA ALA A 446 15.15 -2.14 -20.12
C ALA A 446 16.51 -2.82 -20.38
N SER A 447 17.55 -2.04 -20.57
CA SER A 447 18.93 -2.54 -20.63
C SER A 447 19.52 -2.73 -19.23
N LEU A 448 20.53 -3.56 -19.09
CA LEU A 448 21.24 -3.75 -17.83
C LEU A 448 21.87 -2.44 -17.33
N ASP A 449 22.39 -1.63 -18.24
CA ASP A 449 23.00 -0.34 -17.91
C ASP A 449 21.97 0.66 -17.39
N ASP A 450 20.79 0.76 -18.01
CA ASP A 450 19.69 1.63 -17.56
C ASP A 450 19.20 1.24 -16.17
N VAL A 451 19.04 -0.07 -15.94
CA VAL A 451 18.58 -0.60 -14.65
C VAL A 451 19.60 -0.34 -13.55
N ASN A 452 20.88 -0.54 -13.84
CA ASN A 452 21.97 -0.27 -12.90
C ASN A 452 22.15 1.25 -12.68
N GLN A 453 21.92 2.07 -13.69
CA GLN A 453 21.91 3.52 -13.54
C GLN A 453 20.75 3.96 -12.63
N ALA A 454 19.55 3.42 -12.82
CA ALA A 454 18.39 3.72 -12.00
C ALA A 454 18.61 3.33 -10.53
N LEU A 455 19.28 2.20 -10.29
CA LEU A 455 19.69 1.78 -8.95
C LEU A 455 20.57 2.82 -8.26
N ARG A 456 21.67 3.21 -8.92
CA ARG A 456 22.64 4.20 -8.41
C ARG A 456 22.03 5.58 -8.19
N GLN A 457 21.10 5.99 -9.05
CA GLN A 457 20.43 7.29 -8.92
C GLN A 457 19.41 7.33 -7.78
N THR A 458 18.80 6.17 -7.48
CA THR A 458 17.70 6.13 -6.51
C THR A 458 18.19 5.78 -5.11
N ILE A 459 19.06 4.78 -4.93
CA ILE A 459 19.55 4.39 -3.59
C ILE A 459 20.84 5.13 -3.27
N ARG A 460 20.80 5.86 -2.17
CA ARG A 460 21.93 6.65 -1.64
C ARG A 460 22.23 6.21 -0.20
N PRO A 461 23.05 5.18 0.01
CA PRO A 461 23.29 4.62 1.34
C PRO A 461 23.90 5.62 2.33
N ASP A 462 24.64 6.61 1.82
CA ASP A 462 25.25 7.66 2.66
C ASP A 462 24.22 8.66 3.20
N ASP A 463 23.01 8.69 2.64
CA ASP A 463 21.90 9.51 3.13
C ASP A 463 21.00 8.73 4.12
N PHE A 464 21.33 7.49 4.47
CA PHE A 464 20.45 6.67 5.28
C PHE A 464 20.25 7.24 6.70
N ILE A 465 18.99 7.40 7.05
CA ILE A 465 18.55 7.44 8.44
C ILE A 465 18.35 6.00 8.86
N ILE A 466 19.03 5.58 9.91
CA ILE A 466 18.92 4.24 10.49
C ILE A 466 18.17 4.38 11.81
N VAL A 467 17.07 3.67 11.94
CA VAL A 467 16.32 3.57 13.20
C VAL A 467 16.38 2.15 13.71
N THR A 468 16.71 2.02 14.98
CA THR A 468 16.70 0.74 15.70
C THR A 468 15.79 0.86 16.93
N VAL A 469 14.95 -0.15 17.15
CA VAL A 469 14.07 -0.25 18.33
C VAL A 469 14.33 -1.59 19.00
N GLY A 470 14.80 -1.58 20.23
CA GLY A 470 15.19 -2.77 20.99
C GLY A 470 15.87 -2.45 22.29
N GLN A 471 16.38 -3.46 23.00
CA GLN A 471 17.01 -3.27 24.32
C GLN A 471 18.30 -2.45 24.22
N ASP A 472 19.22 -2.86 23.37
CA ASP A 472 20.55 -2.31 23.27
C ASP A 472 20.71 -1.44 22.00
N LYS A 473 21.39 -0.30 22.18
CA LYS A 473 21.78 0.57 21.06
C LYS A 473 23.00 -0.04 20.35
N PRO A 474 22.88 -0.54 19.10
CA PRO A 474 24.05 -1.02 18.38
C PRO A 474 25.01 0.13 18.05
N ASP A 475 26.31 -0.10 18.20
CA ASP A 475 27.33 0.85 17.75
C ASP A 475 27.47 0.79 16.22
N LEU A 476 26.97 1.80 15.54
CA LEU A 476 26.98 1.97 14.08
C LEU A 476 27.98 3.04 13.62
N SER A 477 28.95 3.40 14.45
CA SER A 477 29.96 4.43 14.11
C SER A 477 30.70 4.12 12.81
N ASP A 478 30.94 2.85 12.53
CA ASP A 478 31.63 2.39 11.31
C ASP A 478 30.74 2.47 10.06
N VAL A 479 29.40 2.35 10.22
CA VAL A 479 28.42 2.38 9.11
C VAL A 479 28.14 3.81 8.65
N LEU A 480 28.23 4.78 9.57
CA LEU A 480 27.90 6.19 9.32
C LEU A 480 29.12 7.05 8.96
N LYS A 481 30.35 6.56 9.16
CA LYS A 481 31.59 7.33 8.95
C LYS A 481 32.01 7.57 7.51
N THR A 482 31.31 7.03 6.53
CA THR A 482 31.71 7.17 5.11
C THR A 482 31.64 8.62 4.61
N ASN A 483 31.00 9.55 5.33
CA ASN A 483 30.78 10.94 4.90
C ASN A 483 31.82 11.96 5.38
N LEU A 484 32.80 11.61 6.23
CA LEU A 484 33.74 12.58 6.76
C LEU A 484 35.05 12.75 5.99
N ASN A 485 35.30 11.90 4.97
CA ASN A 485 36.55 11.91 4.22
C ASN A 485 36.42 12.46 2.79
N ASN A 486 35.26 12.99 2.40
CA ASN A 486 35.01 13.55 1.05
C ASN A 486 34.55 15.02 1.08
N GLN A 487 35.05 15.81 2.07
CA GLN A 487 34.98 17.28 2.04
C GLN A 487 36.33 17.89 1.84
#